data_d7655485a1f40d59a6ab0d8f98f08d23
#
_entry.id   d7655485a1f40d59a6ab0d8f98f08d23
#
_cell.length_a   1.000
_cell.length_b   1.000
_cell.length_c   1.000
_cell.angle_alpha   90.00
_cell.angle_beta   90.00
_cell.angle_gamma   90.00
#
_symmetry.space_group_name_H-M   'P 1'
#
loop_
_entity.id
_entity.type
_entity.pdbx_description
1 polymer ?
#
loop_
_entity_poly.entity_id
_entity_poly.type
_entity_poly.pdbx_seq_one_letter_code
_entity_poly.pdbx_strand_id
1 'polypeptide(L)'
;MSGEERRAITYRYERWRALSSGIIESAGTTFLLTLAVRAYDSGALWKAAVAGGSSLGLLLTPVVVSVVTKRGWAPSQAASRLFFVGALAFLISAAFPFLPLFALASMLAMAAGASAIPLFTHIYQVNYPE
;
A
#
# COMPACT_ATOMS: atom_id res chain seq x y z
N MET A 1 -4.31 11.38 -27.41
CA MET A 1 -4.29 9.94 -27.03
C MET A 1 -5.70 9.42 -27.15
N SER A 2 -5.93 8.44 -28.00
CA SER A 2 -7.26 7.83 -28.17
C SER A 2 -7.68 7.06 -26.91
N GLY A 3 -8.98 6.81 -26.74
CA GLY A 3 -9.48 6.01 -25.60
C GLY A 3 -8.90 4.59 -25.59
N GLU A 4 -8.69 4.00 -26.75
CA GLU A 4 -8.10 2.67 -26.90
C GLU A 4 -6.62 2.62 -26.49
N GLU A 5 -5.83 3.62 -26.90
CA GLU A 5 -4.43 3.73 -26.47
C GLU A 5 -4.32 3.87 -24.95
N ARG A 6 -5.19 4.67 -24.33
CA ARG A 6 -5.22 4.85 -22.89
C ARG A 6 -5.56 3.55 -22.17
N ARG A 7 -6.56 2.78 -22.68
CA ARG A 7 -6.91 1.45 -22.14
C ARG A 7 -5.73 0.47 -22.25
N ALA A 8 -5.10 0.38 -23.39
CA ALA A 8 -3.97 -0.53 -23.63
C ALA A 8 -2.78 -0.23 -22.69
N ILE A 9 -2.46 1.03 -22.51
CA ILE A 9 -1.39 1.48 -21.60
C ILE A 9 -1.77 1.13 -20.15
N THR A 10 -2.99 1.48 -19.71
CA THR A 10 -3.47 1.18 -18.36
C THR A 10 -3.42 -0.32 -18.09
N TYR A 11 -3.91 -1.15 -19.01
CA TYR A 11 -3.91 -2.60 -18.86
C TYR A 11 -2.51 -3.19 -18.74
N ARG A 12 -1.54 -2.69 -19.54
CA ARG A 12 -0.15 -3.13 -19.49
C ARG A 12 0.49 -2.85 -18.12
N TYR A 13 0.33 -1.63 -17.61
CA TYR A 13 0.89 -1.26 -16.30
C TYR A 13 0.16 -1.93 -15.15
N GLU A 14 -1.15 -2.13 -15.27
CA GLU A 14 -1.96 -2.80 -14.26
C GLU A 14 -1.52 -4.25 -14.02
N ARG A 15 -1.13 -4.97 -15.05
CA ARG A 15 -0.61 -6.34 -14.91
C ARG A 15 0.63 -6.39 -14.01
N TRP A 16 1.56 -5.45 -14.21
CA TRP A 16 2.76 -5.37 -13.37
C TRP A 16 2.43 -4.94 -11.95
N ARG A 17 1.54 -3.97 -11.80
CA ARG A 17 1.06 -3.53 -10.50
C ARG A 17 0.36 -4.67 -9.75
N ALA A 18 -0.53 -5.41 -10.39
CA ALA A 18 -1.27 -6.51 -9.79
C ALA A 18 -0.32 -7.60 -9.28
N LEU A 19 0.71 -7.95 -10.07
CA LEU A 19 1.74 -8.90 -9.64
C LEU A 19 2.47 -8.42 -8.39
N SER A 20 2.97 -7.17 -8.41
CA SER A 20 3.69 -6.59 -7.28
C SER A 20 2.81 -6.47 -6.04
N SER A 21 1.56 -6.02 -6.20
CA SER A 21 0.60 -5.89 -5.11
C SER A 21 0.22 -7.24 -4.50
N GLY A 22 0.04 -8.27 -5.34
CA GLY A 22 -0.25 -9.63 -4.86
C GLY A 22 0.88 -10.20 -4.01
N ILE A 23 2.14 -9.97 -4.40
CA ILE A 23 3.32 -10.37 -3.61
C ILE A 23 3.33 -9.64 -2.25
N ILE A 24 3.14 -8.31 -2.26
CA ILE A 24 3.16 -7.51 -1.04
C ILE A 24 1.99 -7.89 -0.11
N GLU A 25 0.82 -8.12 -0.65
CA GLU A 25 -0.37 -8.46 0.13
C GLU A 25 -0.23 -9.86 0.78
N SER A 26 0.28 -10.83 0.03
CA SER A 26 0.59 -12.16 0.57
C SER A 26 1.70 -12.10 1.62
N ALA A 27 2.74 -11.30 1.39
CA ALA A 27 3.79 -11.07 2.37
C ALA A 27 3.24 -10.38 3.63
N GLY A 28 2.38 -9.36 3.48
CA GLY A 28 1.84 -8.58 4.57
C GLY A 28 0.98 -9.38 5.53
N THR A 29 0.13 -10.24 5.02
CA THR A 29 -0.81 -11.00 5.85
C THR A 29 -0.17 -12.19 6.58
N THR A 30 0.82 -12.83 5.99
CA THR A 30 1.39 -14.07 6.53
C THR A 30 2.84 -13.90 6.94
N PHE A 31 3.66 -13.36 6.04
CA PHE A 31 5.11 -13.34 6.24
C PHE A 31 5.55 -12.34 7.32
N LEU A 32 5.00 -11.12 7.30
CA LEU A 32 5.34 -10.10 8.30
C LEU A 32 4.93 -10.53 9.70
N LEU A 33 3.74 -11.15 9.83
CA LEU A 33 3.30 -11.67 11.12
C LEU A 33 4.16 -12.84 11.59
N THR A 34 4.56 -13.73 10.68
CA THR A 34 5.47 -14.84 10.98
C THR A 34 6.84 -14.33 11.45
N LEU A 35 7.38 -13.30 10.80
CA LEU A 35 8.61 -12.63 11.25
C LEU A 35 8.45 -12.02 12.64
N ALA A 36 7.36 -11.31 12.89
CA ALA A 36 7.07 -10.73 14.20
C ALA A 36 7.07 -11.79 15.31
N VAL A 37 6.52 -12.96 15.02
CA VAL A 37 6.43 -14.07 15.99
C VAL A 37 7.76 -14.79 16.15
N ARG A 38 8.39 -15.19 15.04
CA ARG A 38 9.56 -16.11 15.07
C ARG A 38 10.90 -15.42 15.21
N ALA A 39 11.07 -14.27 14.54
CA ALA A 39 12.36 -13.58 14.55
C ALA A 39 12.50 -12.63 15.73
N TYR A 40 11.38 -12.04 16.18
CA TYR A 40 11.40 -11.02 17.21
C TYR A 40 10.74 -11.46 18.53
N ASP A 41 10.15 -12.64 18.60
CA ASP A 41 9.37 -13.12 19.77
C ASP A 41 8.46 -12.02 20.35
N SER A 42 7.77 -11.31 19.46
CA SER A 42 7.05 -10.09 19.78
C SER A 42 5.85 -10.35 20.68
N GLY A 43 5.59 -9.43 21.62
CA GLY A 43 4.38 -9.43 22.44
C GLY A 43 3.12 -9.14 21.62
N ALA A 44 1.95 -9.35 22.26
CA ALA A 44 0.64 -9.20 21.62
C ALA A 44 0.41 -7.85 20.95
N LEU A 45 0.91 -6.76 21.53
CA LEU A 45 0.75 -5.40 21.02
C LEU A 45 1.43 -5.24 19.63
N TRP A 46 2.66 -5.73 19.51
CA TRP A 46 3.42 -5.64 18.25
C TRP A 46 2.84 -6.53 17.15
N LYS A 47 2.35 -7.72 17.51
CA LYS A 47 1.61 -8.60 16.59
C LYS A 47 0.35 -7.91 16.07
N ALA A 48 -0.41 -7.28 16.97
CA ALA A 48 -1.62 -6.53 16.61
C ALA A 48 -1.29 -5.33 15.69
N ALA A 49 -0.19 -4.60 15.95
CA ALA A 49 0.26 -3.50 15.11
C ALA A 49 0.59 -3.97 13.69
N VAL A 50 1.36 -5.05 13.55
CA VAL A 50 1.71 -5.63 12.24
C VAL A 50 0.46 -6.13 11.51
N ALA A 51 -0.43 -6.87 12.19
CA ALA A 51 -1.64 -7.40 11.59
C ALA A 51 -2.68 -6.32 11.25
N GLY A 52 -2.73 -5.23 12.01
CA GLY A 52 -3.71 -4.15 11.87
C GLY A 52 -3.38 -3.11 10.79
N GLY A 53 -2.21 -3.19 10.16
CA GLY A 53 -1.73 -2.16 9.22
C GLY A 53 -2.70 -1.88 8.07
N SER A 54 -3.21 -2.91 7.40
CA SER A 54 -4.18 -2.76 6.30
C SER A 54 -5.50 -2.16 6.79
N SER A 55 -6.00 -2.58 7.95
CA SER A 55 -7.23 -2.02 8.54
C SER A 55 -7.08 -0.54 8.87
N LEU A 56 -5.91 -0.15 9.40
CA LEU A 56 -5.58 1.26 9.63
C LEU A 56 -5.59 2.05 8.31
N GLY A 57 -5.02 1.49 7.24
CA GLY A 57 -5.04 2.10 5.91
C GLY A 57 -6.45 2.34 5.38
N LEU A 58 -7.35 1.37 5.56
CA LEU A 58 -8.76 1.53 5.18
C LEU A 58 -9.44 2.64 5.99
N LEU A 59 -9.17 2.74 7.28
CA LEU A 59 -9.67 3.83 8.13
C LEU A 59 -9.15 5.19 7.70
N LEU A 60 -7.91 5.27 7.22
CA LEU A 60 -7.29 6.51 6.74
C LEU A 60 -7.72 6.90 5.32
N THR A 61 -8.40 6.03 4.59
CA THR A 61 -8.87 6.27 3.21
C THR A 61 -9.58 7.60 3.02
N PRO A 62 -10.58 8.00 3.84
CA PRO A 62 -11.27 9.28 3.66
C PRO A 62 -10.32 10.48 3.79
N VAL A 63 -9.34 10.39 4.69
CA VAL A 63 -8.34 11.43 4.89
C VAL A 63 -7.44 11.55 3.66
N VAL A 64 -6.96 10.42 3.14
CA VAL A 64 -6.12 10.38 1.94
C VAL A 64 -6.87 10.97 0.73
N VAL A 65 -8.10 10.54 0.50
CA VAL A 65 -8.93 11.06 -0.61
C VAL A 65 -9.15 12.57 -0.44
N SER A 66 -9.47 13.05 0.76
CA SER A 66 -9.64 14.48 1.04
C SER A 66 -8.37 15.29 0.74
N VAL A 67 -7.21 14.81 1.16
CA VAL A 67 -5.92 15.48 0.90
C VAL A 67 -5.60 15.50 -0.59
N VAL A 68 -5.80 14.40 -1.30
CA VAL A 68 -5.57 14.29 -2.75
C VAL A 68 -6.44 15.28 -3.50
N THR A 69 -7.74 15.33 -3.17
CA THR A 69 -8.71 16.25 -3.79
C THR A 69 -8.37 17.72 -3.49
N LYS A 70 -8.10 18.06 -2.23
CA LYS A 70 -7.75 19.43 -1.84
C LYS A 70 -6.47 19.94 -2.49
N ARG A 71 -5.51 19.06 -2.72
CA ARG A 71 -4.23 19.41 -3.37
C ARG A 71 -4.27 19.32 -4.90
N GLY A 72 -5.37 18.86 -5.48
CA GLY A 72 -5.51 18.70 -6.91
C GLY A 72 -4.51 17.70 -7.52
N TRP A 73 -4.05 16.70 -6.72
CA TRP A 73 -3.11 15.69 -7.22
C TRP A 73 -3.83 14.69 -8.11
N ALA A 74 -3.18 14.30 -9.21
CA ALA A 74 -3.69 13.19 -9.99
C ALA A 74 -3.69 11.91 -9.13
N PRO A 75 -4.76 11.08 -9.20
CA PRO A 75 -4.86 9.85 -8.41
C PRO A 75 -3.65 8.91 -8.58
N SER A 76 -3.10 8.84 -9.79
CA SER A 76 -1.89 8.04 -10.08
C SER A 76 -0.65 8.56 -9.35
N GLN A 77 -0.46 9.87 -9.27
CA GLN A 77 0.64 10.47 -8.52
C GLN A 77 0.49 10.24 -7.02
N ALA A 78 -0.73 10.37 -6.50
CA ALA A 78 -1.00 10.13 -5.09
C ALA A 78 -0.75 8.66 -4.72
N ALA A 79 -1.23 7.72 -5.52
CA ALA A 79 -0.98 6.29 -5.34
C ALA A 79 0.53 5.96 -5.39
N SER A 80 1.26 6.51 -6.36
CA SER A 80 2.71 6.33 -6.47
C SER A 80 3.46 6.82 -5.21
N ARG A 81 3.08 7.96 -4.66
CA ARG A 81 3.67 8.48 -3.41
C ARG A 81 3.39 7.58 -2.21
N LEU A 82 2.17 7.05 -2.09
CA LEU A 82 1.83 6.11 -1.02
C LEU A 82 2.67 4.83 -1.10
N PHE A 83 2.81 4.25 -2.29
CA PHE A 83 3.67 3.07 -2.47
C PHE A 83 5.14 3.38 -2.24
N PHE A 84 5.62 4.56 -2.63
CA PHE A 84 6.99 4.98 -2.35
C PHE A 84 7.26 5.08 -0.83
N VAL A 85 6.32 5.67 -0.08
CA VAL A 85 6.41 5.72 1.40
C VAL A 85 6.44 4.32 1.99
N GLY A 86 5.58 3.41 1.51
CA GLY A 86 5.58 2.01 1.95
C GLY A 86 6.89 1.28 1.64
N ALA A 87 7.42 1.45 0.43
CA ALA A 87 8.69 0.86 0.02
C ALA A 87 9.86 1.39 0.87
N LEU A 88 9.89 2.70 1.14
CA LEU A 88 10.92 3.31 1.98
C LEU A 88 10.83 2.79 3.42
N ALA A 89 9.63 2.65 3.96
CA ALA A 89 9.42 2.07 5.29
C ALA A 89 9.99 0.64 5.39
N PHE A 90 9.72 -0.21 4.39
CA PHE A 90 10.29 -1.55 4.36
C PHE A 90 11.82 -1.56 4.21
N LEU A 91 12.38 -0.69 3.37
CA LEU A 91 13.85 -0.56 3.22
C LEU A 91 14.52 -0.14 4.52
N ILE A 92 13.96 0.83 5.23
CA ILE A 92 14.48 1.28 6.53
C ILE A 92 14.40 0.14 7.55
N SER A 93 13.27 -0.58 7.59
CA SER A 93 13.09 -1.74 8.47
C SER A 93 14.09 -2.87 8.18
N ALA A 94 14.40 -3.11 6.90
CA ALA A 94 15.39 -4.10 6.50
C ALA A 94 16.83 -3.70 6.86
N ALA A 95 17.15 -2.41 6.77
CA ALA A 95 18.47 -1.89 7.13
C ALA A 95 18.72 -1.89 8.65
N PHE A 96 17.67 -1.73 9.45
CA PHE A 96 17.75 -1.64 10.91
C PHE A 96 16.78 -2.66 11.56
N PRO A 97 17.19 -3.93 11.73
CA PRO A 97 16.33 -5.02 12.23
C PRO A 97 16.07 -4.89 13.74
N PHE A 98 15.14 -4.05 14.10
CA PHE A 98 14.76 -3.71 15.45
C PHE A 98 13.23 -3.75 15.57
N LEU A 99 12.68 -4.48 16.55
CA LEU A 99 11.27 -4.83 16.63
C LEU A 99 10.29 -3.64 16.51
N PRO A 100 10.41 -2.55 17.28
CA PRO A 100 9.49 -1.43 17.14
C PRO A 100 9.51 -0.80 15.75
N LEU A 101 10.69 -0.66 15.14
CA LEU A 101 10.84 -0.12 13.80
C LEU A 101 10.22 -1.05 12.76
N PHE A 102 10.48 -2.35 12.87
CA PHE A 102 9.88 -3.37 12.00
C PHE A 102 8.35 -3.32 12.07
N ALA A 103 7.76 -3.28 13.27
CA ALA A 103 6.32 -3.28 13.45
C ALA A 103 5.68 -2.00 12.90
N LEU A 104 6.25 -0.83 13.21
CA LEU A 104 5.75 0.46 12.72
C LEU A 104 5.92 0.61 11.21
N ALA A 105 7.06 0.19 10.66
CA ALA A 105 7.31 0.21 9.23
C ALA A 105 6.36 -0.73 8.46
N SER A 106 6.13 -1.93 8.99
CA SER A 106 5.17 -2.89 8.43
C SER A 106 3.75 -2.33 8.45
N MET A 107 3.33 -1.77 9.58
CA MET A 107 2.03 -1.12 9.73
C MET A 107 1.87 0.04 8.75
N LEU A 108 2.86 0.91 8.62
CA LEU A 108 2.85 2.05 7.70
C LEU A 108 2.79 1.60 6.24
N ALA A 109 3.60 0.63 5.85
CA ALA A 109 3.64 0.11 4.49
C ALA A 109 2.31 -0.53 4.07
N MET A 110 1.72 -1.35 4.95
CA MET A 110 0.42 -1.97 4.71
C MET A 110 -0.72 -0.95 4.70
N ALA A 111 -0.66 0.06 5.59
CA ALA A 111 -1.63 1.15 5.61
C ALA A 111 -1.55 2.01 4.34
N ALA A 112 -0.36 2.33 3.86
CA ALA A 112 -0.15 3.07 2.62
C ALA A 112 -0.74 2.32 1.41
N GLY A 113 -0.51 1.02 1.31
CA GLY A 113 -1.09 0.17 0.25
C GLY A 113 -2.62 0.14 0.29
N ALA A 114 -3.20 -0.11 1.46
CA ALA A 114 -4.65 -0.18 1.63
C ALA A 114 -5.35 1.15 1.35
N SER A 115 -4.77 2.28 1.78
CA SER A 115 -5.35 3.61 1.52
C SER A 115 -5.24 4.06 0.05
N ALA A 116 -4.46 3.39 -0.78
CA ALA A 116 -4.40 3.64 -2.22
C ALA A 116 -5.55 3.00 -3.02
N ILE A 117 -6.31 2.06 -2.44
CA ILE A 117 -7.40 1.33 -3.13
C ILE A 117 -8.41 2.27 -3.82
N PRO A 118 -8.99 3.29 -3.17
CA PRO A 118 -9.95 4.17 -3.81
C PRO A 118 -9.35 5.01 -4.94
N LEU A 119 -8.05 5.30 -4.90
CA LEU A 119 -7.36 6.02 -5.97
C LEU A 119 -7.31 5.17 -7.24
N PHE A 120 -7.10 3.85 -7.11
CA PHE A 120 -7.17 2.92 -8.25
C PHE A 120 -8.58 2.80 -8.80
N THR A 121 -9.59 2.71 -7.95
CA THR A 121 -11.00 2.69 -8.38
C THR A 121 -11.30 3.91 -9.24
N HIS A 122 -10.86 5.09 -8.83
CA HIS A 122 -11.03 6.31 -9.62
C HIS A 122 -10.27 6.24 -10.96
N ILE A 123 -9.02 5.74 -10.97
CA ILE A 123 -8.24 5.57 -12.21
C ILE A 123 -8.98 4.64 -13.19
N TYR A 124 -9.57 3.54 -12.69
CA TYR A 124 -10.31 2.61 -13.53
C TYR A 124 -11.59 3.23 -14.09
N GLN A 125 -12.36 3.94 -13.29
CA GLN A 125 -13.57 4.64 -13.75
C GLN A 125 -13.28 5.62 -14.88
N VAL A 126 -12.14 6.31 -14.83
CA VAL A 126 -11.75 7.26 -15.89
C VAL A 126 -11.22 6.56 -17.14
N ASN A 127 -10.49 5.47 -16.98
CA ASN A 127 -9.78 4.81 -18.08
C ASN A 127 -10.58 3.68 -18.75
N TYR A 128 -11.60 3.15 -18.07
CA TYR A 128 -12.51 2.12 -18.58
C TYR A 128 -13.97 2.62 -18.48
N PRO A 129 -14.37 3.65 -19.26
CA PRO A 129 -15.78 4.03 -19.33
C PRO A 129 -16.57 2.88 -19.95
N GLU A 130 -17.81 2.70 -19.50
CA GLU A 130 -18.78 1.73 -20.03
C GLU A 130 -19.09 1.98 -21.52
#